data_a3ccb1d4ccd3a2821b780a93a46f0321
#
_entry.id   a3ccb1d4ccd3a2821b780a93a46f0321
#
_cell.length_a   1.000
_cell.length_b   1.000
_cell.length_c   1.000
_cell.angle_alpha   90.00
_cell.angle_beta   90.00
_cell.angle_gamma   90.00
#
_symmetry.space_group_name_H-M   'P 1'
#
loop_
_entity.id
_entity.type
_entity.pdbx_description
1 polymer ?
#
loop_
_entity_poly.entity_id
_entity_poly.type
_entity_poly.pdbx_seq_one_letter_code
_entity_poly.pdbx_strand_id
1 'polypeptide(L)'
;MYTNLKNVQALIAALKAYSIKHVVVSPGNSHNAIVRSLEEDSYFVTYSVTDERSAAFFACGIYQELQEAIAICCTAGTAASNYLSGVTEAYRRYIPLVVITGDKNQYYLGQYEDQMIDTPSIFEKVTKKGCVLPMINGEKDLWYCNRVLNETLLELNHHGKGPVHIDVPIEDGMLAVGNSFTTKELPVFNRIKRYILAETPDLLSAFSKLYNKKVFVICGQDDHICEEEIELIENISEKYNCVFGTDKISNLHCNGTLEITRAVKVLGDNTDALFPDVIIYIAGNASMDYKFRLKSKHFGTELWIVNESGKIADPFKKLTTVFEGTTLQFLKEMDRYGKKGASKEYYDKWKEIGEKATIPNFEYSNLYAVKNLMNNIPMNSNLHLANSTAIRIAQFFDIDSSVQIYCNRGVNGIDGCVSSFIGQAAVSPNKMNYLIVGDLTFFYDMNAIWNRYVGNNVRIMLNNNEGAALFHFNQGGDYPNLNLNVAAEHFATAKGWVEAQGFKYLCAHNKEEYDLMLEEFLSKECDRPLFFEVFTHKERDAEIQRNFYNQISGTSSSSVAKQGVKKLLKSVLGEETIRKIKRNE
;
A
#
# COMPACT_ATOMS: atom_id res chain seq x y z
N MET A 1 -32.20 -15.56 -9.08
CA MET A 1 -33.25 -14.67 -9.66
C MET A 1 -32.75 -13.24 -9.56
N TYR A 2 -32.92 -12.44 -10.63
CA TYR A 2 -32.46 -11.06 -10.67
C TYR A 2 -33.63 -10.09 -10.51
N THR A 3 -33.29 -8.85 -10.10
CA THR A 3 -34.28 -7.76 -10.10
C THR A 3 -34.82 -7.50 -11.51
N ASN A 4 -36.03 -6.94 -11.59
CA ASN A 4 -36.63 -6.49 -12.85
C ASN A 4 -36.06 -5.14 -13.36
N LEU A 5 -35.18 -4.45 -12.58
CA LEU A 5 -34.56 -3.21 -13.00
C LEU A 5 -33.49 -3.48 -14.07
N LYS A 6 -33.73 -3.01 -15.29
CA LYS A 6 -32.92 -3.34 -16.45
C LYS A 6 -31.49 -2.77 -16.39
N ASN A 7 -31.29 -1.59 -15.78
CA ASN A 7 -29.96 -1.02 -15.58
C ASN A 7 -29.13 -1.86 -14.61
N VAL A 8 -29.74 -2.40 -13.53
CA VAL A 8 -29.10 -3.34 -12.62
C VAL A 8 -28.78 -4.66 -13.31
N GLN A 9 -29.72 -5.21 -14.12
CA GLN A 9 -29.46 -6.41 -14.92
C GLN A 9 -28.27 -6.22 -15.88
N ALA A 10 -28.18 -5.06 -16.54
CA ALA A 10 -27.07 -4.73 -17.43
C ALA A 10 -25.74 -4.62 -16.66
N LEU A 11 -25.75 -4.04 -15.46
CA LEU A 11 -24.57 -4.01 -14.57
C LEU A 11 -24.11 -5.42 -14.21
N ILE A 12 -25.01 -6.28 -13.71
CA ILE A 12 -24.68 -7.67 -13.34
C ILE A 12 -24.11 -8.44 -14.53
N ALA A 13 -24.72 -8.30 -15.70
CA ALA A 13 -24.23 -8.92 -16.93
C ALA A 13 -22.83 -8.40 -17.33
N ALA A 14 -22.58 -7.10 -17.16
CA ALA A 14 -21.27 -6.49 -17.42
C ALA A 14 -20.19 -7.00 -16.46
N LEU A 15 -20.47 -7.07 -15.16
CA LEU A 15 -19.53 -7.61 -14.17
C LEU A 15 -19.10 -9.04 -14.52
N LYS A 16 -20.05 -9.90 -14.90
CA LYS A 16 -19.75 -11.26 -15.38
C LYS A 16 -18.91 -11.26 -16.65
N ALA A 17 -19.24 -10.43 -17.63
CA ALA A 17 -18.52 -10.33 -18.89
C ALA A 17 -17.07 -9.84 -18.72
N TYR A 18 -16.81 -9.02 -17.70
CA TYR A 18 -15.48 -8.53 -17.35
C TYR A 18 -14.75 -9.39 -16.30
N SER A 19 -15.32 -10.55 -15.93
CA SER A 19 -14.76 -11.51 -14.97
C SER A 19 -14.57 -10.93 -13.56
N ILE A 20 -15.41 -9.98 -13.16
CA ILE A 20 -15.43 -9.42 -11.82
C ILE A 20 -16.30 -10.31 -10.95
N LYS A 21 -15.68 -11.10 -10.10
CA LYS A 21 -16.32 -12.16 -9.31
C LYS A 21 -16.53 -11.78 -7.84
N HIS A 22 -15.54 -11.10 -7.26
CA HIS A 22 -15.52 -10.76 -5.84
C HIS A 22 -16.13 -9.38 -5.61
N VAL A 23 -17.11 -9.28 -4.71
CA VAL A 23 -17.84 -8.04 -4.43
C VAL A 23 -17.92 -7.82 -2.92
N VAL A 24 -17.33 -6.74 -2.43
CA VAL A 24 -17.46 -6.31 -1.04
C VAL A 24 -18.68 -5.40 -0.93
N VAL A 25 -19.63 -5.77 -0.10
CA VAL A 25 -20.90 -5.08 0.06
C VAL A 25 -20.95 -4.42 1.43
N SER A 26 -21.16 -3.10 1.47
CA SER A 26 -21.53 -2.41 2.70
C SER A 26 -23.06 -2.36 2.79
N PRO A 27 -23.65 -2.93 3.85
CA PRO A 27 -25.11 -3.06 3.95
C PRO A 27 -25.84 -1.70 3.86
N GLY A 28 -26.92 -1.68 3.13
CA GLY A 28 -27.77 -0.49 2.98
C GLY A 28 -29.02 -0.84 2.17
N ASN A 29 -29.91 0.12 1.98
CA ASN A 29 -31.20 -0.17 1.40
C ASN A 29 -31.35 0.28 -0.06
N SER A 30 -30.83 1.45 -0.44
CA SER A 30 -31.03 1.97 -1.80
C SER A 30 -30.39 1.09 -2.90
N HIS A 31 -29.42 0.26 -2.58
CA HIS A 31 -28.77 -0.67 -3.52
C HIS A 31 -29.22 -2.13 -3.35
N ASN A 32 -30.28 -2.40 -2.61
CA ASN A 32 -30.79 -3.76 -2.36
C ASN A 32 -31.05 -4.55 -3.65
N ALA A 33 -31.53 -3.90 -4.71
CA ALA A 33 -31.74 -4.55 -6.01
C ALA A 33 -30.45 -5.11 -6.61
N ILE A 34 -29.32 -4.42 -6.42
CA ILE A 34 -27.99 -4.87 -6.84
C ILE A 34 -27.55 -6.04 -5.95
N VAL A 35 -27.55 -5.83 -4.63
CA VAL A 35 -27.03 -6.81 -3.66
C VAL A 35 -27.74 -8.14 -3.78
N ARG A 36 -29.07 -8.15 -3.76
CA ARG A 36 -29.84 -9.38 -3.87
C ARG A 36 -29.59 -10.09 -5.21
N SER A 37 -29.45 -9.35 -6.30
CA SER A 37 -29.13 -9.95 -7.61
C SER A 37 -27.75 -10.60 -7.64
N LEU A 38 -26.77 -10.07 -6.88
CA LEU A 38 -25.44 -10.64 -6.72
C LEU A 38 -25.48 -11.90 -5.84
N GLU A 39 -26.18 -11.83 -4.70
CA GLU A 39 -26.25 -12.94 -3.73
C GLU A 39 -26.99 -14.18 -4.25
N GLU A 40 -28.00 -13.99 -5.10
CA GLU A 40 -28.74 -15.09 -5.70
C GLU A 40 -28.02 -15.72 -6.93
N ASP A 41 -26.91 -15.19 -7.38
CA ASP A 41 -26.08 -15.72 -8.48
C ASP A 41 -24.78 -16.35 -7.94
N SER A 42 -24.66 -17.67 -8.04
CA SER A 42 -23.50 -18.44 -7.58
C SER A 42 -22.17 -18.08 -8.28
N TYR A 43 -22.20 -17.26 -9.32
CA TYR A 43 -21.00 -16.71 -9.94
C TYR A 43 -20.25 -15.77 -9.00
N PHE A 44 -20.97 -15.00 -8.20
CA PHE A 44 -20.37 -13.97 -7.34
C PHE A 44 -20.01 -14.52 -5.95
N VAL A 45 -18.90 -14.01 -5.42
CA VAL A 45 -18.50 -14.20 -4.02
C VAL A 45 -18.67 -12.85 -3.33
N THR A 46 -19.65 -12.76 -2.45
CA THR A 46 -19.97 -11.51 -1.75
C THR A 46 -19.39 -11.50 -0.35
N TYR A 47 -18.87 -10.33 0.07
CA TYR A 47 -18.36 -10.09 1.41
C TYR A 47 -19.13 -8.94 2.04
N SER A 48 -19.76 -9.17 3.19
CA SER A 48 -20.49 -8.14 3.91
C SER A 48 -19.58 -7.44 4.91
N VAL A 49 -19.24 -6.18 4.68
CA VAL A 49 -18.42 -5.33 5.56
C VAL A 49 -19.16 -4.03 5.83
N THR A 50 -19.57 -3.84 7.09
CA THR A 50 -20.51 -2.77 7.47
C THR A 50 -19.91 -1.37 7.36
N ASP A 51 -18.69 -1.17 7.86
CA ASP A 51 -17.97 0.11 7.76
C ASP A 51 -17.46 0.27 6.32
N GLU A 52 -17.97 1.26 5.61
CA GLU A 52 -17.65 1.48 4.19
C GLU A 52 -16.16 1.81 3.99
N ARG A 53 -15.54 2.56 4.90
CA ARG A 53 -14.11 2.82 4.84
C ARG A 53 -13.33 1.50 4.94
N SER A 54 -13.65 0.67 5.93
CA SER A 54 -13.07 -0.66 6.07
C SER A 54 -13.32 -1.52 4.85
N ALA A 55 -14.52 -1.47 4.26
CA ALA A 55 -14.89 -2.27 3.08
C ALA A 55 -14.02 -1.95 1.86
N ALA A 56 -13.75 -0.67 1.60
CA ALA A 56 -12.89 -0.27 0.49
C ALA A 56 -11.44 -0.76 0.67
N PHE A 57 -10.88 -0.67 1.87
CA PHE A 57 -9.56 -1.22 2.17
C PHE A 57 -9.54 -2.76 2.21
N PHE A 58 -10.62 -3.38 2.69
CA PHE A 58 -10.78 -4.84 2.64
C PHE A 58 -10.70 -5.36 1.20
N ALA A 59 -11.35 -4.67 0.25
CA ALA A 59 -11.25 -4.98 -1.17
C ALA A 59 -9.81 -4.85 -1.71
N CYS A 60 -9.05 -3.83 -1.26
CA CYS A 60 -7.62 -3.73 -1.58
C CYS A 60 -6.83 -4.94 -1.06
N GLY A 61 -7.18 -5.45 0.11
CA GLY A 61 -6.58 -6.66 0.69
C GLY A 61 -6.88 -7.92 -0.12
N ILE A 62 -8.12 -8.10 -0.57
CA ILE A 62 -8.49 -9.21 -1.47
C ILE A 62 -7.65 -9.15 -2.75
N TYR A 63 -7.52 -7.96 -3.36
CA TYR A 63 -6.71 -7.79 -4.56
C TYR A 63 -5.24 -8.20 -4.35
N GLN A 64 -4.65 -7.90 -3.21
CA GLN A 64 -3.26 -8.26 -2.91
C GLN A 64 -2.99 -9.76 -3.04
N GLU A 65 -3.94 -10.58 -2.66
CA GLU A 65 -3.81 -12.05 -2.75
C GLU A 65 -4.26 -12.59 -4.11
N LEU A 66 -5.40 -12.12 -4.64
CA LEU A 66 -6.02 -12.71 -5.83
C LEU A 66 -5.53 -12.11 -7.15
N GLN A 67 -5.02 -10.87 -7.14
CA GLN A 67 -4.60 -10.11 -8.33
C GLN A 67 -5.72 -9.94 -9.40
N GLU A 68 -6.98 -10.07 -9.00
CA GLU A 68 -8.18 -9.92 -9.83
C GLU A 68 -8.88 -8.59 -9.55
N ALA A 69 -9.65 -8.08 -10.51
CA ALA A 69 -10.47 -6.88 -10.27
C ALA A 69 -11.57 -7.17 -9.24
N ILE A 70 -11.70 -6.29 -8.24
CA ILE A 70 -12.67 -6.41 -7.15
C ILE A 70 -13.72 -5.32 -7.28
N ALA A 71 -14.97 -5.62 -6.95
CA ALA A 71 -16.01 -4.61 -6.82
C ALA A 71 -16.29 -4.29 -5.34
N ILE A 72 -16.65 -3.04 -5.07
CA ILE A 72 -17.23 -2.60 -3.81
C ILE A 72 -18.60 -1.98 -4.09
N CYS A 73 -19.57 -2.21 -3.22
CA CYS A 73 -20.94 -1.75 -3.43
C CYS A 73 -21.53 -1.18 -2.15
N CYS A 74 -22.02 0.06 -2.19
CA CYS A 74 -22.72 0.71 -1.09
C CYS A 74 -23.94 1.51 -1.57
N THR A 75 -24.71 2.00 -0.61
CA THR A 75 -25.79 2.96 -0.82
C THR A 75 -25.24 4.38 -1.08
N ALA A 76 -26.11 5.28 -1.50
CA ALA A 76 -25.80 6.71 -1.69
C ALA A 76 -25.53 7.45 -0.37
N GLY A 77 -25.19 8.73 -0.50
CA GLY A 77 -24.97 9.63 0.61
C GLY A 77 -23.61 9.45 1.26
N THR A 78 -23.56 9.53 2.59
CA THR A 78 -22.28 9.46 3.33
C THR A 78 -21.58 8.10 3.23
N ALA A 79 -22.31 7.03 2.93
CA ALA A 79 -21.72 5.72 2.64
C ALA A 79 -20.70 5.80 1.50
N ALA A 80 -21.10 6.42 0.37
CA ALA A 80 -20.18 6.66 -0.75
C ALA A 80 -18.97 7.51 -0.35
N SER A 81 -19.17 8.54 0.48
CA SER A 81 -18.08 9.39 0.97
C SER A 81 -17.08 8.62 1.83
N ASN A 82 -17.53 7.64 2.61
CA ASN A 82 -16.65 6.80 3.43
C ASN A 82 -15.74 5.89 2.60
N TYR A 83 -16.11 5.52 1.39
CA TYR A 83 -15.25 4.76 0.48
C TYR A 83 -14.01 5.55 0.02
N LEU A 84 -14.04 6.88 0.07
CA LEU A 84 -13.06 7.75 -0.57
C LEU A 84 -11.61 7.46 -0.14
N SER A 85 -11.36 7.16 1.14
CA SER A 85 -10.02 6.83 1.64
C SER A 85 -9.45 5.59 0.95
N GLY A 86 -10.21 4.50 0.95
CA GLY A 86 -9.78 3.23 0.34
C GLY A 86 -9.67 3.31 -1.20
N VAL A 87 -10.58 4.04 -1.85
CA VAL A 87 -10.51 4.29 -3.31
C VAL A 87 -9.29 5.13 -3.66
N THR A 88 -8.92 6.11 -2.80
CA THR A 88 -7.71 6.91 -2.98
C THR A 88 -6.44 6.05 -2.88
N GLU A 89 -6.38 5.14 -1.91
CA GLU A 89 -5.29 4.17 -1.79
C GLU A 89 -5.24 3.27 -3.02
N ALA A 90 -6.38 2.71 -3.46
CA ALA A 90 -6.48 1.89 -4.66
C ALA A 90 -5.98 2.62 -5.91
N TYR A 91 -6.36 3.90 -6.09
CA TYR A 91 -5.92 4.72 -7.20
C TYR A 91 -4.40 4.92 -7.21
N ARG A 92 -3.79 5.13 -6.05
CA ARG A 92 -2.35 5.34 -5.92
C ARG A 92 -1.52 4.06 -6.00
N ARG A 93 -2.15 2.91 -5.72
CA ARG A 93 -1.53 1.59 -5.86
C ARG A 93 -1.85 0.90 -7.18
N TYR A 94 -2.57 1.56 -8.08
CA TYR A 94 -2.99 0.97 -9.35
C TYR A 94 -3.82 -0.31 -9.17
N ILE A 95 -4.70 -0.34 -8.17
CA ILE A 95 -5.61 -1.46 -7.93
C ILE A 95 -6.86 -1.29 -8.81
N PRO A 96 -7.22 -2.30 -9.64
CA PRO A 96 -8.42 -2.25 -10.47
C PRO A 96 -9.67 -2.51 -9.63
N LEU A 97 -10.22 -1.45 -9.03
CA LEU A 97 -11.38 -1.50 -8.16
C LEU A 97 -12.62 -0.94 -8.87
N VAL A 98 -13.74 -1.67 -8.85
CA VAL A 98 -15.02 -1.18 -9.36
C VAL A 98 -15.84 -0.65 -8.20
N VAL A 99 -15.98 0.66 -8.09
CA VAL A 99 -16.82 1.32 -7.10
C VAL A 99 -18.24 1.38 -7.64
N ILE A 100 -19.19 0.77 -6.96
CA ILE A 100 -20.61 0.75 -7.33
C ILE A 100 -21.40 1.47 -6.25
N THR A 101 -22.12 2.52 -6.63
CA THR A 101 -23.03 3.24 -5.73
C THR A 101 -24.46 3.10 -6.20
N GLY A 102 -25.34 2.61 -5.33
CA GLY A 102 -26.78 2.59 -5.58
C GLY A 102 -27.39 3.91 -5.14
N ASP A 103 -27.72 4.77 -6.09
CA ASP A 103 -28.17 6.13 -5.85
C ASP A 103 -29.61 6.35 -6.30
N LYS A 104 -30.15 7.50 -6.00
CA LYS A 104 -31.40 8.00 -6.54
C LYS A 104 -31.16 8.70 -7.87
N ASN A 105 -32.26 8.98 -8.59
CA ASN A 105 -32.16 9.72 -9.83
C ASN A 105 -31.63 11.14 -9.57
N GLN A 106 -30.72 11.61 -10.40
CA GLN A 106 -30.09 12.93 -10.28
C GLN A 106 -31.08 14.11 -10.36
N TYR A 107 -32.31 13.90 -10.77
CA TYR A 107 -33.38 14.92 -10.70
C TYR A 107 -33.57 15.46 -9.27
N TYR A 108 -33.28 14.64 -8.25
CA TYR A 108 -33.48 14.98 -6.86
C TYR A 108 -32.28 15.72 -6.23
N LEU A 109 -31.18 15.85 -6.95
CA LEU A 109 -29.99 16.53 -6.43
C LEU A 109 -30.32 18.00 -6.10
N GLY A 110 -30.06 18.37 -4.83
CA GLY A 110 -30.37 19.71 -4.32
C GLY A 110 -31.84 19.96 -4.00
N GLN A 111 -32.70 18.93 -4.05
CA GLN A 111 -34.14 19.06 -3.79
C GLN A 111 -34.54 18.61 -2.38
N TYR A 112 -33.65 18.65 -1.40
CA TYR A 112 -33.84 18.19 -0.01
C TYR A 112 -34.23 16.70 0.11
N GLU A 113 -33.85 15.92 -0.90
CA GLU A 113 -34.06 14.47 -0.88
C GLU A 113 -33.07 13.79 0.07
N ASP A 114 -33.55 12.86 0.90
CA ASP A 114 -32.74 12.13 1.87
C ASP A 114 -31.61 11.34 1.20
N GLN A 115 -30.42 11.34 1.80
CA GLN A 115 -29.24 10.61 1.34
C GLN A 115 -28.79 10.95 -0.09
N MET A 116 -29.14 12.14 -0.59
CA MET A 116 -28.77 12.59 -1.94
C MET A 116 -27.58 13.54 -1.88
N ILE A 117 -26.48 13.17 -2.53
CA ILE A 117 -25.28 13.99 -2.72
C ILE A 117 -24.81 13.84 -4.18
N ASP A 118 -23.90 14.70 -4.61
CA ASP A 118 -23.29 14.56 -5.94
C ASP A 118 -22.21 13.43 -5.91
N THR A 119 -22.71 12.18 -5.85
CA THR A 119 -21.89 10.97 -5.73
C THR A 119 -20.84 10.83 -6.86
N PRO A 120 -21.16 11.09 -8.15
CA PRO A 120 -20.17 11.03 -9.22
C PRO A 120 -18.96 11.95 -9.00
N SER A 121 -19.20 13.18 -8.54
CA SER A 121 -18.14 14.18 -8.34
C SER A 121 -17.15 13.79 -7.23
N ILE A 122 -17.59 13.04 -6.21
CA ILE A 122 -16.71 12.61 -5.11
C ILE A 122 -15.54 11.76 -5.65
N PHE A 123 -15.80 10.88 -6.60
CA PHE A 123 -14.82 9.93 -7.10
C PHE A 123 -14.03 10.41 -8.32
N GLU A 124 -14.41 11.55 -8.93
CA GLU A 124 -13.81 12.05 -10.18
C GLU A 124 -12.28 12.11 -10.16
N LYS A 125 -11.68 12.53 -9.05
CA LYS A 125 -10.21 12.72 -8.93
C LYS A 125 -9.46 11.47 -8.50
N VAL A 126 -10.17 10.44 -8.07
CA VAL A 126 -9.59 9.20 -7.51
C VAL A 126 -10.04 7.94 -8.26
N THR A 127 -10.66 8.11 -9.42
CA THR A 127 -10.97 7.05 -10.37
C THR A 127 -10.45 7.41 -11.75
N LYS A 128 -10.25 6.41 -12.60
CA LYS A 128 -9.83 6.62 -13.99
C LYS A 128 -10.99 7.07 -14.87
N LYS A 129 -12.18 6.58 -14.56
CA LYS A 129 -13.43 6.95 -15.22
C LYS A 129 -14.61 6.65 -14.30
N GLY A 130 -15.62 7.53 -14.36
CA GLY A 130 -16.93 7.31 -13.77
C GLY A 130 -18.03 7.32 -14.82
N CYS A 131 -19.16 6.68 -14.52
CA CYS A 131 -20.40 6.83 -15.29
C CYS A 131 -21.62 6.76 -14.37
N VAL A 132 -22.70 7.39 -14.80
CA VAL A 132 -24.05 7.22 -14.25
C VAL A 132 -24.85 6.39 -15.23
N LEU A 133 -25.44 5.29 -14.79
CA LEU A 133 -26.24 4.43 -15.65
C LEU A 133 -27.60 5.11 -15.95
N PRO A 134 -28.11 4.98 -17.18
CA PRO A 134 -29.46 5.48 -17.49
C PRO A 134 -30.54 4.55 -16.90
N MET A 135 -31.71 5.10 -16.63
CA MET A 135 -32.93 4.30 -16.54
C MET A 135 -33.27 3.76 -17.94
N ILE A 136 -33.52 2.45 -18.03
CA ILE A 136 -33.73 1.77 -19.32
C ILE A 136 -35.22 1.59 -19.61
N ASN A 137 -35.75 2.45 -20.49
CA ASN A 137 -37.12 2.40 -20.96
C ASN A 137 -37.26 1.81 -22.37
N GLY A 138 -36.17 1.73 -23.14
CA GLY A 138 -36.16 1.24 -24.50
C GLY A 138 -34.80 0.78 -24.99
N GLU A 139 -34.74 0.37 -26.26
CA GLU A 139 -33.49 -0.16 -26.87
C GLU A 139 -32.35 0.86 -26.92
N LYS A 140 -32.65 2.14 -27.10
CA LYS A 140 -31.63 3.19 -27.11
C LYS A 140 -30.97 3.34 -25.74
N ASP A 141 -31.74 3.26 -24.67
CA ASP A 141 -31.21 3.37 -23.32
C ASP A 141 -30.36 2.15 -22.98
N LEU A 142 -30.79 0.95 -23.41
CA LEU A 142 -30.02 -0.27 -23.24
C LEU A 142 -28.69 -0.21 -24.00
N TRP A 143 -28.71 0.23 -25.24
CA TRP A 143 -27.49 0.46 -26.03
C TRP A 143 -26.55 1.46 -25.36
N TYR A 144 -27.09 2.57 -24.87
CA TYR A 144 -26.31 3.60 -24.18
C TYR A 144 -25.72 3.04 -22.87
N CYS A 145 -26.51 2.32 -22.08
CA CYS A 145 -26.06 1.66 -20.86
C CYS A 145 -24.90 0.67 -21.13
N ASN A 146 -25.03 -0.18 -22.15
CA ASN A 146 -23.97 -1.09 -22.57
C ASN A 146 -22.69 -0.32 -22.97
N ARG A 147 -22.83 0.80 -23.68
CA ARG A 147 -21.69 1.61 -24.11
C ARG A 147 -20.95 2.21 -22.92
N VAL A 148 -21.63 2.89 -21.99
CA VAL A 148 -20.97 3.56 -20.85
C VAL A 148 -20.37 2.56 -19.88
N LEU A 149 -20.96 1.39 -19.71
CA LEU A 149 -20.38 0.28 -18.93
C LEU A 149 -19.07 -0.21 -19.56
N ASN A 150 -19.04 -0.43 -20.88
CA ASN A 150 -17.81 -0.80 -21.58
C ASN A 150 -16.75 0.30 -21.49
N GLU A 151 -17.12 1.56 -21.74
CA GLU A 151 -16.22 2.71 -21.65
C GLU A 151 -15.58 2.81 -20.25
N THR A 152 -16.32 2.49 -19.20
CA THR A 152 -15.87 2.58 -17.81
C THR A 152 -15.02 1.36 -17.43
N LEU A 153 -15.52 0.15 -17.68
CA LEU A 153 -14.81 -1.07 -17.28
C LEU A 153 -13.53 -1.34 -18.08
N LEU A 154 -13.44 -0.87 -19.32
CA LEU A 154 -12.19 -0.92 -20.11
C LEU A 154 -11.07 -0.09 -19.49
N GLU A 155 -11.39 0.94 -18.71
CA GLU A 155 -10.38 1.78 -18.06
C GLU A 155 -9.73 1.12 -16.83
N LEU A 156 -10.30 0.03 -16.29
CA LEU A 156 -9.68 -0.71 -15.18
C LEU A 156 -8.20 -1.07 -15.45
N ASN A 157 -7.87 -1.37 -16.72
CA ASN A 157 -6.53 -1.83 -17.12
C ASN A 157 -5.92 -1.03 -18.30
N HIS A 158 -6.52 0.09 -18.70
CA HIS A 158 -6.03 0.89 -19.81
C HIS A 158 -4.98 1.89 -19.34
N HIS A 159 -3.76 1.86 -19.92
CA HIS A 159 -2.63 2.67 -19.45
C HIS A 159 -2.40 2.55 -17.94
N GLY A 160 -2.18 1.33 -17.48
CA GLY A 160 -2.08 0.94 -16.08
C GLY A 160 -3.43 0.63 -15.44
N LYS A 161 -3.38 -0.16 -14.36
CA LYS A 161 -4.55 -0.52 -13.56
C LYS A 161 -5.06 0.68 -12.76
N GLY A 162 -6.31 0.64 -12.31
CA GLY A 162 -6.85 1.63 -11.39
C GLY A 162 -8.37 1.56 -11.24
N PRO A 163 -8.92 2.24 -10.22
CA PRO A 163 -10.33 2.19 -9.92
C PRO A 163 -11.20 2.93 -10.94
N VAL A 164 -12.44 2.46 -11.07
CA VAL A 164 -13.52 3.09 -11.85
C VAL A 164 -14.77 3.21 -10.98
N HIS A 165 -15.67 4.13 -11.33
CA HIS A 165 -16.91 4.34 -10.60
C HIS A 165 -18.14 4.13 -11.49
N ILE A 166 -19.13 3.41 -10.99
CA ILE A 166 -20.43 3.19 -11.63
C ILE A 166 -21.52 3.59 -10.66
N ASP A 167 -22.16 4.71 -10.94
CA ASP A 167 -23.33 5.16 -10.20
C ASP A 167 -24.61 4.59 -10.84
N VAL A 168 -25.44 4.00 -10.01
CA VAL A 168 -26.62 3.23 -10.46
C VAL A 168 -27.88 3.87 -9.88
N PRO A 169 -28.59 4.70 -10.65
CA PRO A 169 -29.88 5.22 -10.25
C PRO A 169 -30.91 4.10 -10.06
N ILE A 170 -31.51 4.06 -8.88
CA ILE A 170 -32.55 3.10 -8.50
C ILE A 170 -33.76 3.92 -8.03
N GLU A 171 -34.81 3.94 -8.81
CA GLU A 171 -36.04 4.60 -8.44
C GLU A 171 -36.71 3.87 -7.26
N ASP A 172 -37.16 4.63 -6.26
CA ASP A 172 -37.93 4.17 -5.11
C ASP A 172 -37.31 3.01 -4.33
N GLY A 173 -36.06 3.20 -3.89
CA GLY A 173 -35.16 2.22 -3.28
C GLY A 173 -35.73 1.24 -2.25
N MET A 174 -36.75 1.59 -1.46
CA MET A 174 -37.18 0.77 -0.35
C MET A 174 -38.52 0.09 -0.53
N LEU A 175 -39.45 0.80 -1.09
CA LEU A 175 -40.85 0.45 -1.14
C LEU A 175 -41.38 0.37 -2.57
N ALA A 176 -40.50 0.29 -3.54
CA ALA A 176 -40.92 0.18 -4.92
C ALA A 176 -41.81 -1.04 -5.10
N VAL A 177 -43.09 -0.77 -5.17
CA VAL A 177 -44.15 -1.74 -5.48
C VAL A 177 -43.87 -2.52 -6.78
N GLY A 178 -42.82 -2.13 -7.53
CA GLY A 178 -42.33 -2.74 -8.75
C GLY A 178 -41.02 -3.51 -8.66
N ASN A 179 -40.29 -3.54 -7.53
CA ASN A 179 -39.04 -4.30 -7.40
C ASN A 179 -39.30 -5.78 -7.17
N SER A 180 -39.61 -6.49 -8.25
CA SER A 180 -39.72 -7.93 -8.22
C SER A 180 -38.40 -8.59 -8.61
N PHE A 181 -38.10 -9.76 -8.03
CA PHE A 181 -36.95 -10.59 -8.37
C PHE A 181 -37.46 -11.82 -9.14
N THR A 182 -37.92 -11.58 -10.35
CA THR A 182 -38.57 -12.60 -11.19
C THR A 182 -37.78 -12.91 -12.47
N THR A 183 -36.78 -12.11 -12.78
CA THR A 183 -35.95 -12.30 -13.98
C THR A 183 -35.02 -13.49 -13.79
N LYS A 184 -35.08 -14.46 -14.67
CA LYS A 184 -34.25 -15.68 -14.63
C LYS A 184 -32.95 -15.52 -15.41
N GLU A 185 -32.97 -14.78 -16.49
CA GLU A 185 -31.85 -14.63 -17.42
C GLU A 185 -31.46 -13.16 -17.54
N LEU A 186 -30.17 -12.91 -17.49
CA LEU A 186 -29.62 -11.57 -17.71
C LEU A 186 -29.64 -11.22 -19.20
N PRO A 187 -29.74 -9.94 -19.55
CA PRO A 187 -29.57 -9.50 -20.93
C PRO A 187 -28.17 -9.87 -21.44
N VAL A 188 -28.05 -10.11 -22.73
CA VAL A 188 -26.76 -10.31 -23.38
C VAL A 188 -25.97 -9.02 -23.29
N PHE A 189 -24.80 -9.06 -22.64
CA PHE A 189 -23.88 -7.94 -22.60
C PHE A 189 -22.83 -8.05 -23.72
N ASN A 190 -22.80 -7.10 -24.60
CA ASN A 190 -21.82 -7.05 -25.69
C ASN A 190 -20.51 -6.40 -25.21
N ARG A 191 -19.59 -7.23 -24.68
CA ARG A 191 -18.28 -6.77 -24.28
C ARG A 191 -17.47 -6.28 -25.48
N ILE A 192 -17.01 -5.03 -25.40
CA ILE A 192 -16.08 -4.44 -26.37
C ILE A 192 -14.66 -4.90 -26.04
N LYS A 193 -13.94 -5.36 -27.07
CA LYS A 193 -12.51 -5.69 -26.95
C LYS A 193 -11.68 -4.52 -27.45
N ARG A 194 -10.70 -4.09 -26.65
CA ARG A 194 -9.71 -3.08 -27.02
C ARG A 194 -8.37 -3.77 -27.23
N TYR A 195 -7.72 -3.49 -28.34
CA TYR A 195 -6.36 -3.94 -28.62
C TYR A 195 -5.46 -2.71 -28.73
N ILE A 196 -4.32 -2.72 -28.05
CA ILE A 196 -3.30 -1.68 -28.14
C ILE A 196 -2.30 -2.14 -29.22
N LEU A 197 -2.16 -1.34 -30.27
CA LEU A 197 -1.13 -1.53 -31.29
C LEU A 197 0.06 -0.65 -30.89
N ALA A 198 1.13 -1.30 -30.38
CA ALA A 198 2.34 -0.59 -30.00
C ALA A 198 3.38 -0.66 -31.12
N GLU A 199 4.02 0.47 -31.45
CA GLU A 199 5.25 0.49 -32.21
C GLU A 199 6.40 0.02 -31.31
N THR A 200 7.34 -0.75 -31.84
CA THR A 200 8.54 -1.13 -31.10
C THR A 200 9.63 -0.09 -31.40
N PRO A 201 9.93 0.85 -30.49
CA PRO A 201 10.97 1.84 -30.73
C PRO A 201 12.36 1.18 -30.73
N ASP A 202 13.31 1.81 -31.46
CA ASP A 202 14.71 1.46 -31.30
C ASP A 202 15.25 2.04 -29.99
N LEU A 203 15.40 1.18 -28.99
CA LEU A 203 15.87 1.54 -27.66
C LEU A 203 17.40 1.38 -27.49
N LEU A 204 18.14 0.97 -28.52
CA LEU A 204 19.59 0.79 -28.44
C LEU A 204 20.30 2.07 -28.00
N SER A 205 19.90 3.23 -28.51
CA SER A 205 20.52 4.50 -28.15
C SER A 205 20.29 4.90 -26.68
N ALA A 206 19.18 4.46 -26.09
CA ALA A 206 18.86 4.68 -24.67
C ALA A 206 19.68 3.74 -23.79
N PHE A 207 19.58 2.43 -23.99
CA PHE A 207 20.26 1.45 -23.13
C PHE A 207 21.78 1.45 -23.27
N SER A 208 22.34 1.83 -24.42
CA SER A 208 23.79 2.00 -24.60
C SER A 208 24.39 3.09 -23.70
N LYS A 209 23.61 4.08 -23.28
CA LYS A 209 24.04 5.12 -22.31
C LYS A 209 24.34 4.53 -20.92
N LEU A 210 23.80 3.36 -20.58
CA LEU A 210 24.02 2.68 -19.31
C LEU A 210 25.38 1.99 -19.22
N TYR A 211 26.04 1.76 -20.35
CA TYR A 211 27.34 1.09 -20.37
C TYR A 211 28.38 1.91 -19.59
N ASN A 212 29.10 1.26 -18.69
CA ASN A 212 30.11 1.85 -17.80
C ASN A 212 29.57 2.93 -16.83
N LYS A 213 28.24 3.00 -16.64
CA LYS A 213 27.60 3.89 -15.68
C LYS A 213 27.23 3.15 -14.39
N LYS A 214 27.24 3.86 -13.27
CA LYS A 214 26.66 3.39 -12.02
C LYS A 214 25.13 3.49 -12.13
N VAL A 215 24.47 2.38 -12.28
CA VAL A 215 23.00 2.32 -12.43
C VAL A 215 22.35 1.86 -11.13
N PHE A 216 21.47 2.69 -10.57
CA PHE A 216 20.69 2.34 -9.39
C PHE A 216 19.24 2.13 -9.76
N VAL A 217 18.77 0.88 -9.68
CA VAL A 217 17.38 0.54 -9.93
C VAL A 217 16.62 0.55 -8.61
N ILE A 218 15.65 1.44 -8.46
CA ILE A 218 14.74 1.46 -7.31
C ILE A 218 13.61 0.49 -7.59
N CYS A 219 13.56 -0.60 -6.82
CA CYS A 219 12.46 -1.55 -6.83
C CYS A 219 11.46 -1.13 -5.76
N GLY A 220 10.32 -0.58 -6.18
CA GLY A 220 9.26 -0.17 -5.25
C GLY A 220 8.41 -1.34 -4.78
N GLN A 221 7.29 -1.03 -4.13
CA GLN A 221 6.32 -2.01 -3.67
C GLN A 221 5.80 -2.84 -4.86
N ASP A 222 5.90 -4.16 -4.73
CA ASP A 222 5.31 -5.11 -5.65
C ASP A 222 4.64 -6.23 -4.86
N ASP A 223 3.37 -6.50 -5.17
CA ASP A 223 2.60 -7.54 -4.50
C ASP A 223 2.75 -8.89 -5.24
N HIS A 224 3.30 -8.91 -6.45
CA HIS A 224 3.45 -10.13 -7.25
C HIS A 224 4.59 -10.02 -8.27
N ILE A 225 5.69 -10.71 -8.00
CA ILE A 225 6.85 -10.83 -8.89
C ILE A 225 6.82 -12.20 -9.55
N CYS A 226 6.95 -12.24 -10.87
CA CYS A 226 6.99 -13.51 -11.60
C CYS A 226 8.43 -14.06 -11.74
N GLU A 227 8.55 -15.36 -11.95
CA GLU A 227 9.84 -16.03 -12.14
C GLU A 227 10.66 -15.41 -13.30
N GLU A 228 10.00 -15.00 -14.39
CA GLU A 228 10.66 -14.37 -15.53
C GLU A 228 11.30 -13.03 -15.16
N GLU A 229 10.68 -12.23 -14.27
CA GLU A 229 11.28 -10.98 -13.79
C GLU A 229 12.53 -11.24 -12.95
N ILE A 230 12.52 -12.29 -12.12
CA ILE A 230 13.67 -12.72 -11.33
C ILE A 230 14.83 -13.09 -12.24
N GLU A 231 14.60 -13.96 -13.22
CA GLU A 231 15.62 -14.38 -14.19
C GLU A 231 16.21 -13.20 -14.98
N LEU A 232 15.36 -12.26 -15.39
CA LEU A 232 15.81 -11.06 -16.11
C LEU A 232 16.66 -10.16 -15.22
N ILE A 233 16.31 -9.96 -13.95
CA ILE A 233 17.09 -9.15 -13.02
C ILE A 233 18.48 -9.78 -12.80
N GLU A 234 18.56 -11.08 -12.61
CA GLU A 234 19.83 -11.80 -12.50
C GLU A 234 20.69 -11.63 -13.75
N ASN A 235 20.12 -11.81 -14.94
CA ASN A 235 20.82 -11.61 -16.21
C ASN A 235 21.29 -10.16 -16.40
N ILE A 236 20.45 -9.18 -16.07
CA ILE A 236 20.77 -7.75 -16.18
C ILE A 236 21.93 -7.39 -15.25
N SER A 237 21.98 -7.98 -14.05
CA SER A 237 23.05 -7.76 -13.09
C SER A 237 24.44 -8.19 -13.58
N GLU A 238 24.49 -9.11 -14.57
CA GLU A 238 25.71 -9.55 -15.24
C GLU A 238 26.10 -8.67 -16.45
N LYS A 239 25.17 -7.84 -16.93
CA LYS A 239 25.31 -7.05 -18.16
C LYS A 239 25.55 -5.55 -17.93
N TYR A 240 25.30 -5.06 -16.72
CA TYR A 240 25.42 -3.66 -16.34
C TYR A 240 26.10 -3.52 -14.97
N ASN A 241 26.81 -2.41 -14.76
CA ASN A 241 27.31 -2.04 -13.43
C ASN A 241 26.16 -1.46 -12.60
N CYS A 242 25.26 -2.30 -12.18
CA CYS A 242 24.01 -1.91 -11.56
C CYS A 242 23.76 -2.59 -10.20
N VAL A 243 22.87 -1.99 -9.42
CA VAL A 243 22.28 -2.58 -8.23
C VAL A 243 20.77 -2.39 -8.26
N PHE A 244 20.03 -3.45 -8.04
CA PHE A 244 18.60 -3.39 -7.80
C PHE A 244 18.38 -3.19 -6.29
N GLY A 245 18.13 -1.93 -5.92
CA GLY A 245 17.89 -1.53 -4.53
C GLY A 245 16.47 -1.85 -4.11
N THR A 246 16.32 -2.74 -3.15
CA THR A 246 15.04 -3.20 -2.61
C THR A 246 14.79 -2.70 -1.19
N ASP A 247 13.56 -2.80 -0.79
CA ASP A 247 13.10 -2.74 0.60
C ASP A 247 12.18 -3.94 0.90
N LYS A 248 11.69 -4.05 2.13
CA LYS A 248 10.89 -5.22 2.55
C LYS A 248 9.62 -5.44 1.72
N ILE A 249 8.99 -4.36 1.24
CA ILE A 249 7.74 -4.45 0.47
C ILE A 249 7.97 -4.64 -1.04
N SER A 250 9.22 -4.70 -1.48
CA SER A 250 9.53 -5.06 -2.86
C SER A 250 9.33 -6.54 -3.14
N ASN A 251 9.33 -7.37 -2.12
CA ASN A 251 9.22 -8.85 -2.18
C ASN A 251 10.20 -9.51 -3.17
N LEU A 252 11.31 -8.85 -3.44
CA LEU A 252 12.26 -9.23 -4.48
C LEU A 252 13.58 -9.69 -3.84
N HIS A 253 13.86 -10.98 -3.95
CA HIS A 253 15.02 -11.64 -3.35
C HIS A 253 15.72 -12.53 -4.39
N CYS A 254 16.71 -12.00 -5.11
CA CYS A 254 17.50 -12.75 -6.09
C CYS A 254 18.91 -12.16 -6.24
N ASN A 255 19.76 -12.81 -7.02
CA ASN A 255 21.09 -12.28 -7.33
C ASN A 255 20.98 -10.93 -8.05
N GLY A 256 21.78 -9.96 -7.65
CA GLY A 256 21.76 -8.60 -8.20
C GLY A 256 20.88 -7.63 -7.40
N THR A 257 20.06 -8.12 -6.45
CA THR A 257 19.27 -7.29 -5.54
C THR A 257 19.97 -7.08 -4.20
N LEU A 258 19.74 -5.94 -3.57
CA LEU A 258 20.22 -5.61 -2.23
C LEU A 258 19.17 -4.82 -1.45
N GLU A 259 18.90 -5.26 -0.23
CA GLU A 259 18.17 -4.44 0.75
C GLU A 259 19.08 -3.31 1.23
N ILE A 260 18.84 -2.09 0.77
CA ILE A 260 19.78 -0.98 0.91
C ILE A 260 19.64 -0.19 2.21
N THR A 261 18.60 -0.41 3.00
CA THR A 261 18.31 0.43 4.20
C THR A 261 19.48 0.45 5.17
N ARG A 262 20.10 -0.72 5.44
CA ARG A 262 21.27 -0.81 6.32
C ARG A 262 22.47 -0.03 5.76
N ALA A 263 22.78 -0.22 4.48
CA ALA A 263 23.88 0.50 3.82
C ALA A 263 23.67 2.01 3.83
N VAL A 264 22.45 2.47 3.57
CA VAL A 264 22.10 3.90 3.63
C VAL A 264 22.32 4.49 5.03
N LYS A 265 22.02 3.72 6.08
CA LYS A 265 22.27 4.19 7.46
C LYS A 265 23.76 4.23 7.80
N VAL A 266 24.53 3.21 7.40
CA VAL A 266 26.00 3.19 7.57
C VAL A 266 26.65 4.37 6.86
N LEU A 267 26.24 4.69 5.63
CA LEU A 267 26.76 5.83 4.87
C LEU A 267 26.54 7.17 5.57
N GLY A 268 25.50 7.29 6.39
CA GLY A 268 25.17 8.58 7.00
C GLY A 268 25.01 9.65 5.92
N ASP A 269 25.67 10.81 6.05
CA ASP A 269 25.62 11.89 5.05
C ASP A 269 26.66 11.71 3.91
N ASN A 270 27.49 10.69 3.97
CA ASN A 270 28.63 10.48 3.07
C ASN A 270 28.26 9.59 1.87
N THR A 271 27.30 10.03 1.05
CA THR A 271 26.75 9.24 -0.07
C THR A 271 27.42 9.50 -1.42
N ASP A 272 28.32 10.46 -1.54
CA ASP A 272 28.82 10.94 -2.84
C ASP A 272 29.53 9.86 -3.66
N ALA A 273 30.31 8.97 -3.01
CA ALA A 273 31.01 7.88 -3.69
C ALA A 273 30.05 6.84 -4.35
N LEU A 274 28.87 6.68 -3.79
CA LEU A 274 27.85 5.74 -4.27
C LEU A 274 26.69 6.42 -5.01
N PHE A 275 26.81 7.72 -5.28
CA PHE A 275 25.75 8.39 -6.01
C PHE A 275 25.70 7.87 -7.45
N PRO A 276 24.49 7.48 -7.96
CA PRO A 276 24.37 6.88 -9.28
C PRO A 276 24.51 7.90 -10.41
N ASP A 277 24.98 7.45 -11.57
CA ASP A 277 24.91 8.22 -12.81
C ASP A 277 23.50 8.17 -13.41
N VAL A 278 22.83 7.02 -13.28
CA VAL A 278 21.45 6.82 -13.73
C VAL A 278 20.63 6.15 -12.64
N ILE A 279 19.47 6.71 -12.35
CA ILE A 279 18.46 6.13 -11.48
C ILE A 279 17.35 5.58 -12.38
N ILE A 280 16.99 4.34 -12.20
CA ILE A 280 15.82 3.73 -12.85
C ILE A 280 14.80 3.43 -11.75
N TYR A 281 13.58 3.89 -11.88
CA TYR A 281 12.52 3.64 -10.90
C TYR A 281 11.47 2.72 -11.53
N ILE A 282 11.31 1.53 -10.96
CA ILE A 282 10.34 0.51 -11.37
C ILE A 282 9.37 0.20 -10.22
N ALA A 283 8.19 -0.33 -10.55
CA ALA A 283 7.12 -0.72 -9.63
C ALA A 283 6.55 0.45 -8.79
N GLY A 284 5.94 0.16 -7.65
CA GLY A 284 5.22 1.11 -6.81
C GLY A 284 6.09 1.98 -5.90
N ASN A 285 5.50 2.52 -4.84
CA ASN A 285 6.24 3.34 -3.86
C ASN A 285 7.25 2.52 -3.07
N ALA A 286 8.51 2.98 -3.05
CA ALA A 286 9.54 2.42 -2.19
C ALA A 286 9.54 3.09 -0.80
N SER A 287 9.80 2.31 0.25
CA SER A 287 9.86 2.79 1.65
C SER A 287 11.27 3.16 2.11
N MET A 288 12.24 3.21 1.20
CA MET A 288 13.66 3.41 1.50
C MET A 288 14.02 4.88 1.76
N ASP A 289 14.79 5.13 2.80
CA ASP A 289 15.31 6.46 3.16
C ASP A 289 16.24 7.06 2.09
N TYR A 290 16.83 6.22 1.23
CA TYR A 290 17.71 6.67 0.15
C TYR A 290 17.05 7.68 -0.80
N LYS A 291 15.73 7.61 -0.96
CA LYS A 291 14.96 8.58 -1.75
C LYS A 291 15.20 10.04 -1.33
N PHE A 292 15.41 10.29 -0.04
CA PHE A 292 15.69 11.66 0.44
C PHE A 292 17.06 12.16 -0.02
N ARG A 293 18.04 11.26 -0.13
CA ARG A 293 19.40 11.60 -0.58
C ARG A 293 19.46 11.79 -2.08
N LEU A 294 18.71 11.00 -2.84
CA LEU A 294 18.61 11.13 -4.29
C LEU A 294 18.03 12.49 -4.74
N LYS A 295 17.36 13.21 -3.85
CA LYS A 295 16.92 14.61 -4.08
C LYS A 295 18.07 15.64 -4.01
N SER A 296 19.25 15.25 -3.52
CA SER A 296 20.40 16.17 -3.42
C SER A 296 20.88 16.64 -4.79
N LYS A 297 21.65 17.73 -4.78
CA LYS A 297 22.11 18.38 -6.01
C LYS A 297 23.35 17.68 -6.57
N HIS A 298 23.16 16.62 -7.34
CA HIS A 298 24.22 16.06 -8.17
C HIS A 298 23.91 16.35 -9.63
N PHE A 299 24.79 17.11 -10.27
CA PHE A 299 24.66 17.44 -11.69
C PHE A 299 25.05 16.22 -12.53
N GLY A 300 24.30 15.96 -13.59
CA GLY A 300 24.56 14.89 -14.54
C GLY A 300 23.93 13.53 -14.23
N THR A 301 23.25 13.36 -13.07
CA THR A 301 22.45 12.16 -12.80
C THR A 301 21.13 12.23 -13.53
N GLU A 302 20.80 11.17 -14.26
CA GLU A 302 19.54 11.01 -14.95
C GLU A 302 18.56 10.16 -14.11
N LEU A 303 17.26 10.45 -14.23
CA LEU A 303 16.18 9.60 -13.72
C LEU A 303 15.38 9.06 -14.90
N TRP A 304 15.20 7.75 -14.92
CA TRP A 304 14.31 7.02 -15.81
C TRP A 304 13.16 6.46 -15.00
N ILE A 305 11.93 6.66 -15.45
CA ILE A 305 10.72 6.12 -14.81
C ILE A 305 10.07 5.11 -15.73
N VAL A 306 9.70 3.96 -15.17
CA VAL A 306 8.92 2.93 -15.85
C VAL A 306 7.53 2.88 -15.23
N ASN A 307 6.50 3.10 -16.02
CA ASN A 307 5.11 2.94 -15.60
C ASN A 307 4.19 2.73 -16.79
N GLU A 308 3.14 1.95 -16.60
CA GLU A 308 2.17 1.60 -17.65
C GLU A 308 1.34 2.79 -18.16
N SER A 309 1.30 3.88 -17.42
CA SER A 309 0.48 5.05 -17.76
C SER A 309 1.20 6.12 -18.57
N GLY A 310 2.52 5.99 -18.78
CA GLY A 310 3.34 7.03 -19.41
C GLY A 310 3.39 8.34 -18.64
N LYS A 311 2.87 8.39 -17.39
CA LYS A 311 2.83 9.62 -16.59
C LYS A 311 4.22 10.12 -16.26
N ILE A 312 4.41 11.43 -16.43
CA ILE A 312 5.62 12.13 -15.98
C ILE A 312 5.57 12.27 -14.47
N ALA A 313 6.52 11.59 -13.78
CA ALA A 313 6.72 11.71 -12.35
C ALA A 313 8.20 11.97 -12.06
N ASP A 314 8.53 13.08 -11.43
CA ASP A 314 9.92 13.45 -11.12
C ASP A 314 10.13 13.66 -9.61
N PRO A 315 10.19 12.57 -8.82
CA PRO A 315 10.36 12.66 -7.39
C PRO A 315 11.73 13.22 -6.96
N PHE A 316 12.72 13.23 -7.85
CA PHE A 316 14.10 13.62 -7.54
C PHE A 316 14.57 14.87 -8.28
N LYS A 317 13.76 15.46 -9.14
CA LYS A 317 14.12 16.61 -10.00
C LYS A 317 15.27 16.28 -10.97
N LYS A 318 15.21 15.10 -11.59
CA LYS A 318 16.27 14.53 -12.44
C LYS A 318 15.71 13.77 -13.66
N LEU A 319 14.41 13.82 -13.87
CA LEU A 319 13.73 13.03 -14.91
C LEU A 319 14.22 13.43 -16.31
N THR A 320 14.67 12.44 -17.06
CA THR A 320 15.07 12.59 -18.46
C THR A 320 14.30 11.66 -19.38
N THR A 321 13.80 10.52 -18.86
CA THR A 321 13.17 9.49 -19.70
C THR A 321 12.00 8.84 -18.98
N VAL A 322 10.92 8.60 -19.70
CA VAL A 322 9.77 7.79 -19.27
C VAL A 322 9.60 6.63 -20.24
N PHE A 323 9.55 5.43 -19.70
CA PHE A 323 9.19 4.22 -20.43
C PHE A 323 7.75 3.85 -20.10
N GLU A 324 6.87 3.95 -21.08
CA GLU A 324 5.48 3.54 -20.96
C GLU A 324 5.37 2.03 -21.21
N GLY A 325 5.16 1.27 -20.14
CA GLY A 325 5.06 -0.18 -20.19
C GLY A 325 5.13 -0.81 -18.80
N THR A 326 5.01 -2.14 -18.76
CA THR A 326 5.17 -2.90 -17.51
C THR A 326 6.64 -3.03 -17.12
N THR A 327 6.89 -3.32 -15.84
CA THR A 327 8.24 -3.66 -15.36
C THR A 327 8.84 -4.80 -16.18
N LEU A 328 8.09 -5.86 -16.43
CA LEU A 328 8.53 -7.01 -17.22
C LEU A 328 8.95 -6.63 -18.65
N GLN A 329 8.16 -5.80 -19.34
CA GLN A 329 8.51 -5.31 -20.68
C GLN A 329 9.82 -4.53 -20.68
N PHE A 330 9.98 -3.63 -19.71
CA PHE A 330 11.19 -2.85 -19.56
C PHE A 330 12.43 -3.73 -19.28
N LEU A 331 12.31 -4.69 -18.37
CA LEU A 331 13.41 -5.62 -18.05
C LEU A 331 13.81 -6.46 -19.27
N LYS A 332 12.85 -6.92 -20.10
CA LYS A 332 13.13 -7.63 -21.36
C LYS A 332 13.99 -6.79 -22.31
N GLU A 333 13.64 -5.53 -22.49
CA GLU A 333 14.41 -4.66 -23.36
C GLU A 333 15.79 -4.31 -22.75
N MET A 334 15.86 -4.07 -21.44
CA MET A 334 17.12 -3.82 -20.74
C MET A 334 18.06 -5.04 -20.86
N ASP A 335 17.53 -6.25 -20.70
CA ASP A 335 18.30 -7.50 -20.89
C ASP A 335 18.77 -7.67 -22.33
N ARG A 336 17.90 -7.43 -23.32
CA ARG A 336 18.18 -7.55 -24.76
C ARG A 336 19.35 -6.71 -25.22
N TYR A 337 19.47 -5.47 -24.75
CA TYR A 337 20.52 -4.53 -25.13
C TYR A 337 21.74 -4.59 -24.22
N GLY A 338 21.73 -5.39 -23.16
CA GLY A 338 22.84 -5.53 -22.22
C GLY A 338 24.06 -6.25 -22.81
N LYS A 339 25.24 -5.94 -22.28
CA LYS A 339 26.51 -6.57 -22.69
C LYS A 339 27.11 -7.37 -21.54
N LYS A 340 27.36 -8.65 -21.73
CA LYS A 340 28.00 -9.51 -20.72
C LYS A 340 29.39 -8.99 -20.33
N GLY A 341 29.78 -9.24 -19.09
CA GLY A 341 31.10 -8.87 -18.56
C GLY A 341 31.20 -7.44 -18.06
N ALA A 342 30.09 -6.83 -17.69
CA ALA A 342 30.09 -5.54 -17.02
C ALA A 342 30.74 -5.62 -15.62
N SER A 343 31.27 -4.51 -15.14
CA SER A 343 31.81 -4.40 -13.78
C SER A 343 30.68 -4.62 -12.74
N LYS A 344 30.99 -5.29 -11.65
CA LYS A 344 30.12 -5.41 -10.47
C LYS A 344 30.53 -4.48 -9.32
N GLU A 345 31.50 -3.60 -9.56
CA GLU A 345 32.10 -2.75 -8.52
C GLU A 345 31.04 -1.93 -7.74
N TYR A 346 30.00 -1.47 -8.44
CA TYR A 346 28.94 -0.67 -7.81
C TYR A 346 28.08 -1.50 -6.86
N TYR A 347 27.71 -2.72 -7.27
CA TYR A 347 27.00 -3.69 -6.44
C TYR A 347 27.84 -4.10 -5.22
N ASP A 348 29.11 -4.48 -5.44
CA ASP A 348 30.01 -4.94 -4.39
C ASP A 348 30.23 -3.88 -3.31
N LYS A 349 30.38 -2.61 -3.71
CA LYS A 349 30.50 -1.49 -2.77
C LYS A 349 29.25 -1.31 -1.91
N TRP A 350 28.07 -1.40 -2.50
CA TRP A 350 26.81 -1.33 -1.75
C TRP A 350 26.68 -2.48 -0.74
N LYS A 351 27.04 -3.69 -1.17
CA LYS A 351 27.02 -4.89 -0.35
C LYS A 351 27.99 -4.79 0.82
N GLU A 352 29.25 -4.44 0.57
CA GLU A 352 30.28 -4.26 1.60
C GLU A 352 29.85 -3.25 2.68
N ILE A 353 29.22 -2.16 2.28
CA ILE A 353 28.74 -1.15 3.23
C ILE A 353 27.55 -1.67 4.03
N GLY A 354 26.62 -2.38 3.41
CA GLY A 354 25.49 -2.99 4.10
C GLY A 354 25.92 -4.00 5.17
N GLU A 355 26.96 -4.79 4.90
CA GLU A 355 27.51 -5.79 5.81
C GLU A 355 28.18 -5.17 7.06
N LYS A 356 28.55 -3.90 7.03
CA LYS A 356 29.08 -3.18 8.20
C LYS A 356 28.00 -2.83 9.24
N ALA A 357 26.72 -2.94 8.86
CA ALA A 357 25.63 -2.64 9.77
C ALA A 357 25.46 -3.74 10.82
N THR A 358 25.67 -3.41 12.08
CA THR A 358 25.46 -4.33 13.21
C THR A 358 24.11 -4.06 13.85
N ILE A 359 23.28 -5.08 13.96
CA ILE A 359 21.98 -5.02 14.65
C ILE A 359 22.18 -5.45 16.10
N PRO A 360 22.00 -4.56 17.09
CA PRO A 360 22.23 -4.90 18.49
C PRO A 360 21.13 -5.78 19.07
N ASN A 361 21.39 -6.29 20.26
CA ASN A 361 20.31 -6.78 21.11
C ASN A 361 19.65 -5.58 21.78
N PHE A 362 18.36 -5.39 21.49
CA PHE A 362 17.61 -4.27 22.04
C PHE A 362 17.15 -4.56 23.48
N GLU A 363 17.02 -3.49 24.25
CA GLU A 363 16.19 -3.50 25.45
C GLU A 363 14.72 -3.69 25.04
N TYR A 364 13.86 -4.03 26.01
CA TYR A 364 12.41 -4.13 25.76
C TYR A 364 11.88 -2.81 25.19
N SER A 365 11.31 -2.90 24.01
CA SER A 365 10.87 -1.76 23.18
C SER A 365 10.12 -2.27 21.95
N ASN A 366 9.54 -1.38 21.18
CA ASN A 366 8.96 -1.72 19.87
C ASN A 366 10.00 -2.34 18.90
N LEU A 367 11.28 -1.90 18.94
CA LEU A 367 12.34 -2.53 18.15
C LEU A 367 12.61 -3.98 18.59
N TYR A 368 12.61 -4.24 19.91
CA TYR A 368 12.74 -5.59 20.43
C TYR A 368 11.61 -6.49 19.94
N ALA A 369 10.37 -6.02 20.09
CA ALA A 369 9.19 -6.79 19.71
C ALA A 369 9.16 -7.08 18.20
N VAL A 370 9.35 -6.07 17.36
CA VAL A 370 9.32 -6.26 15.89
C VAL A 370 10.45 -7.16 15.40
N LYS A 371 11.69 -6.98 15.92
CA LYS A 371 12.82 -7.84 15.58
C LYS A 371 12.54 -9.31 15.88
N ASN A 372 12.09 -9.60 17.12
CA ASN A 372 11.88 -10.98 17.54
C ASN A 372 10.69 -11.62 16.81
N LEU A 373 9.62 -10.89 16.55
CA LEU A 373 8.53 -11.42 15.74
C LEU A 373 9.00 -11.75 14.33
N MET A 374 9.65 -10.80 13.62
CA MET A 374 10.07 -11.00 12.23
C MET A 374 11.03 -12.18 12.07
N ASN A 375 11.98 -12.34 13.00
CA ASN A 375 12.95 -13.44 12.95
C ASN A 375 12.31 -14.83 13.17
N ASN A 376 11.08 -14.90 13.68
CA ASN A 376 10.41 -16.15 14.06
C ASN A 376 9.10 -16.40 13.29
N ILE A 377 8.69 -15.50 12.39
CA ILE A 377 7.50 -15.73 11.53
C ILE A 377 7.73 -17.01 10.70
N PRO A 378 6.78 -17.97 10.73
CA PRO A 378 6.89 -19.20 9.96
C PRO A 378 6.99 -18.95 8.45
N MET A 379 7.79 -19.79 7.78
CA MET A 379 7.91 -19.79 6.32
C MET A 379 6.55 -19.87 5.61
N ASN A 380 6.46 -19.29 4.42
CA ASN A 380 5.26 -19.25 3.58
C ASN A 380 4.05 -18.54 4.24
N SER A 381 4.31 -17.62 5.15
CA SER A 381 3.31 -16.75 5.76
C SER A 381 3.16 -15.43 5.01
N ASN A 382 2.08 -14.71 5.28
CA ASN A 382 1.92 -13.31 4.89
C ASN A 382 2.20 -12.40 6.08
N LEU A 383 2.93 -11.30 5.87
CA LEU A 383 3.17 -10.26 6.87
C LEU A 383 2.70 -8.91 6.36
N HIS A 384 1.75 -8.30 7.05
CA HIS A 384 1.39 -6.91 6.85
C HIS A 384 2.16 -6.01 7.83
N LEU A 385 2.74 -4.94 7.30
CA LEU A 385 3.40 -3.89 8.06
C LEU A 385 2.55 -2.62 7.97
N ALA A 386 1.99 -2.18 9.10
CA ALA A 386 1.25 -0.93 9.11
C ALA A 386 2.16 0.27 8.86
N ASN A 387 1.58 1.34 8.36
CA ASN A 387 2.28 2.61 8.14
C ASN A 387 2.85 3.19 9.45
N SER A 388 3.63 4.24 9.36
CA SER A 388 4.35 4.91 10.44
C SER A 388 5.59 4.12 10.93
N THR A 389 5.70 3.80 12.20
CA THR A 389 6.91 3.20 12.80
C THR A 389 7.12 1.75 12.36
N ALA A 390 6.07 0.94 12.29
CA ALA A 390 6.16 -0.49 11.96
C ALA A 390 6.95 -0.76 10.67
N ILE A 391 6.52 -0.18 9.53
CA ILE A 391 7.22 -0.36 8.26
C ILE A 391 8.65 0.16 8.27
N ARG A 392 8.94 1.23 9.03
CA ARG A 392 10.29 1.84 9.06
C ARG A 392 11.30 1.00 9.83
N ILE A 393 10.92 0.47 11.00
CA ILE A 393 11.84 -0.34 11.81
C ILE A 393 11.99 -1.75 11.24
N ALA A 394 10.95 -2.30 10.64
CA ALA A 394 10.99 -3.61 9.98
C ALA A 394 12.05 -3.70 8.87
N GLN A 395 12.40 -2.58 8.22
CA GLN A 395 13.42 -2.53 7.18
C GLN A 395 14.82 -2.99 7.65
N PHE A 396 15.07 -3.05 8.95
CA PHE A 396 16.37 -3.42 9.52
C PHE A 396 16.48 -4.90 9.90
N PHE A 397 15.39 -5.62 9.96
CA PHE A 397 15.36 -6.98 10.51
C PHE A 397 15.25 -8.03 9.41
N ASP A 398 15.90 -9.17 9.65
CA ASP A 398 15.84 -10.27 8.70
C ASP A 398 14.50 -11.01 8.83
N ILE A 399 14.06 -11.58 7.74
CA ILE A 399 12.86 -12.40 7.62
C ILE A 399 13.10 -13.41 6.51
N ASP A 400 12.47 -14.58 6.61
CA ASP A 400 12.57 -15.60 5.58
C ASP A 400 11.99 -15.10 4.25
N SER A 401 12.70 -15.34 3.15
CA SER A 401 12.33 -14.86 1.81
C SER A 401 11.02 -15.44 1.27
N SER A 402 10.51 -16.53 1.86
CA SER A 402 9.20 -17.09 1.51
C SER A 402 8.01 -16.33 2.14
N VAL A 403 8.28 -15.39 3.06
CA VAL A 403 7.25 -14.55 3.66
C VAL A 403 6.95 -13.37 2.74
N GLN A 404 5.70 -13.27 2.30
CA GLN A 404 5.24 -12.15 1.48
C GLN A 404 4.88 -10.96 2.37
N ILE A 405 5.39 -9.76 2.02
CA ILE A 405 5.25 -8.56 2.85
C ILE A 405 4.38 -7.53 2.14
N TYR A 406 3.39 -7.01 2.86
CA TYR A 406 2.41 -6.07 2.35
C TYR A 406 2.33 -4.81 3.21
N CYS A 407 1.96 -3.69 2.60
CA CYS A 407 1.76 -2.41 3.28
C CYS A 407 0.89 -1.49 2.43
N ASN A 408 0.08 -0.62 3.04
CA ASN A 408 -0.69 0.41 2.34
C ASN A 408 0.21 1.62 2.04
N ARG A 409 0.95 1.59 0.92
CA ARG A 409 1.94 2.63 0.57
C ARG A 409 1.51 3.56 -0.56
N GLY A 410 0.25 3.54 -0.97
CA GLY A 410 -0.27 4.47 -1.97
C GLY A 410 -0.25 5.91 -1.48
N VAL A 411 -0.84 6.16 -0.32
CA VAL A 411 -0.89 7.49 0.33
C VAL A 411 -0.30 7.51 1.74
N ASN A 412 0.17 6.38 2.25
CA ASN A 412 0.82 6.22 3.55
C ASN A 412 -0.06 6.60 4.76
N GLY A 413 -1.38 6.53 4.63
CA GLY A 413 -2.33 6.76 5.72
C GLY A 413 -2.24 5.68 6.79
N ILE A 414 -2.67 6.01 8.00
CA ILE A 414 -2.80 5.03 9.09
C ILE A 414 -4.19 4.38 9.12
N ASP A 415 -5.12 4.91 8.36
CA ASP A 415 -6.45 4.34 8.14
C ASP A 415 -6.37 3.13 7.21
N GLY A 416 -7.16 2.08 7.49
CA GLY A 416 -7.32 0.92 6.62
C GLY A 416 -6.21 -0.13 6.61
N CYS A 417 -5.16 -0.01 7.44
CA CYS A 417 -4.08 -1.01 7.47
C CYS A 417 -4.58 -2.36 8.02
N VAL A 418 -5.41 -2.36 9.06
CA VAL A 418 -6.04 -3.55 9.61
C VAL A 418 -7.06 -4.11 8.62
N SER A 419 -7.84 -3.24 7.99
CA SER A 419 -8.87 -3.63 7.00
C SER A 419 -8.28 -4.35 5.80
N SER A 420 -7.19 -3.85 5.20
CA SER A 420 -6.48 -4.53 4.10
C SER A 420 -5.92 -5.88 4.54
N PHE A 421 -5.34 -5.96 5.73
CA PHE A 421 -4.85 -7.20 6.30
C PHE A 421 -5.96 -8.25 6.46
N ILE A 422 -7.11 -7.87 7.03
CA ILE A 422 -8.24 -8.80 7.20
C ILE A 422 -8.81 -9.23 5.85
N GLY A 423 -8.89 -8.32 4.88
CA GLY A 423 -9.35 -8.65 3.52
C GLY A 423 -8.48 -9.68 2.83
N GLN A 424 -7.15 -9.60 2.98
CA GLN A 424 -6.23 -10.60 2.45
C GLN A 424 -6.35 -11.92 3.20
N ALA A 425 -6.39 -11.90 4.54
CA ALA A 425 -6.51 -13.10 5.36
C ALA A 425 -7.79 -13.90 5.05
N ALA A 426 -8.88 -13.20 4.72
CA ALA A 426 -10.17 -13.81 4.36
C ALA A 426 -10.10 -14.69 3.09
N VAL A 427 -9.20 -14.37 2.15
CA VAL A 427 -9.03 -15.11 0.89
C VAL A 427 -7.76 -15.98 0.86
N SER A 428 -7.00 -16.01 1.95
CA SER A 428 -5.81 -16.87 2.13
C SER A 428 -5.92 -17.80 3.36
N PRO A 429 -6.98 -18.62 3.47
CA PRO A 429 -7.25 -19.41 4.68
C PRO A 429 -6.18 -20.46 4.99
N ASN A 430 -5.38 -20.86 4.02
CA ASN A 430 -4.33 -21.86 4.15
C ASN A 430 -2.96 -21.29 4.54
N LYS A 431 -2.83 -19.97 4.61
CA LYS A 431 -1.62 -19.27 5.05
C LYS A 431 -1.83 -18.67 6.43
N MET A 432 -0.76 -18.62 7.22
CA MET A 432 -0.76 -17.78 8.41
C MET A 432 -0.55 -16.34 8.02
N ASN A 433 -1.38 -15.45 8.56
CA ASN A 433 -1.36 -14.03 8.25
C ASN A 433 -1.03 -13.24 9.51
N TYR A 434 0.05 -12.47 9.46
CA TYR A 434 0.57 -11.66 10.55
C TYR A 434 0.42 -10.17 10.24
N LEU A 435 0.07 -9.37 11.24
CA LEU A 435 0.07 -7.92 11.16
C LEU A 435 0.90 -7.33 12.30
N ILE A 436 1.80 -6.41 11.97
CA ILE A 436 2.47 -5.53 12.93
C ILE A 436 1.86 -4.15 12.79
N VAL A 437 1.22 -3.67 13.85
CA VAL A 437 0.46 -2.42 13.85
C VAL A 437 0.75 -1.58 15.09
N GLY A 438 0.76 -0.25 14.94
CA GLY A 438 0.81 0.68 16.08
C GLY A 438 -0.59 0.99 16.62
N ASP A 439 -0.63 1.49 17.84
CA ASP A 439 -1.87 1.80 18.58
C ASP A 439 -2.82 2.75 17.84
N LEU A 440 -2.34 3.90 17.42
CA LEU A 440 -3.17 4.88 16.69
C LEU A 440 -3.75 4.28 15.40
N THR A 441 -2.97 3.47 14.68
CA THR A 441 -3.41 2.80 13.48
C THR A 441 -4.51 1.77 13.78
N PHE A 442 -4.31 0.98 14.84
CA PHE A 442 -5.30 -0.03 15.23
C PHE A 442 -6.59 0.62 15.70
N PHE A 443 -6.52 1.57 16.63
CA PHE A 443 -7.72 2.23 17.16
C PHE A 443 -8.48 3.04 16.11
N TYR A 444 -7.77 3.59 15.11
CA TYR A 444 -8.40 4.27 13.99
C TYR A 444 -9.11 3.33 13.03
N ASP A 445 -8.67 2.07 12.91
CA ASP A 445 -9.21 1.04 12.00
C ASP A 445 -9.76 -0.19 12.74
N MET A 446 -10.10 -0.06 14.03
CA MET A 446 -10.53 -1.17 14.89
C MET A 446 -11.81 -1.86 14.41
N ASN A 447 -12.64 -1.19 13.62
CA ASN A 447 -13.84 -1.79 13.02
C ASN A 447 -13.52 -2.88 12.00
N ALA A 448 -12.29 -2.94 11.49
CA ALA A 448 -11.84 -3.95 10.55
C ALA A 448 -12.02 -5.39 11.06
N ILE A 449 -11.92 -5.61 12.38
CA ILE A 449 -12.10 -6.93 12.98
C ILE A 449 -13.55 -7.25 13.34
N TRP A 450 -14.45 -6.30 13.15
CA TRP A 450 -15.88 -6.47 13.37
C TRP A 450 -16.54 -7.00 12.09
N ASN A 451 -16.14 -8.19 11.67
CA ASN A 451 -16.74 -8.90 10.54
C ASN A 451 -16.60 -10.41 10.70
N ARG A 452 -17.31 -11.17 9.89
CA ARG A 452 -17.38 -12.65 9.96
C ARG A 452 -16.24 -13.37 9.24
N TYR A 453 -15.30 -12.64 8.64
CA TYR A 453 -14.24 -13.21 7.79
C TYR A 453 -12.90 -13.32 8.52
N VAL A 454 -12.86 -12.99 9.80
CA VAL A 454 -11.69 -13.16 10.65
C VAL A 454 -11.53 -14.63 11.03
N GLY A 455 -10.54 -15.29 10.47
CA GLY A 455 -10.25 -16.71 10.69
C GLY A 455 -9.20 -16.96 11.79
N ASN A 456 -9.02 -18.23 12.15
CA ASN A 456 -8.00 -18.66 13.10
C ASN A 456 -6.55 -18.52 12.58
N ASN A 457 -6.38 -18.20 11.28
CA ASN A 457 -5.11 -17.91 10.65
C ASN A 457 -4.63 -16.45 10.84
N VAL A 458 -5.38 -15.64 11.58
CA VAL A 458 -5.10 -14.21 11.82
C VAL A 458 -4.27 -14.03 13.10
N ARG A 459 -3.20 -13.25 13.00
CA ARG A 459 -2.27 -12.89 14.08
C ARG A 459 -2.00 -11.39 14.04
N ILE A 460 -2.41 -10.65 15.05
CA ILE A 460 -2.21 -9.20 15.14
C ILE A 460 -1.31 -8.89 16.33
N MET A 461 -0.11 -8.33 16.07
CA MET A 461 0.74 -7.76 17.12
C MET A 461 0.56 -6.25 17.13
N LEU A 462 0.01 -5.73 18.22
CA LEU A 462 -0.18 -4.32 18.48
C LEU A 462 0.97 -3.78 19.33
N ASN A 463 1.78 -2.88 18.78
CA ASN A 463 2.72 -2.07 19.55
C ASN A 463 1.95 -0.90 20.17
N ASN A 464 1.56 -1.03 21.43
CA ASN A 464 0.88 0.03 22.18
C ASN A 464 1.90 0.78 23.02
N ASN A 465 2.29 1.95 22.52
CA ASN A 465 3.25 2.82 23.22
C ASN A 465 2.65 4.19 23.57
N GLU A 466 1.32 4.22 23.72
CA GLU A 466 0.54 5.37 24.18
C GLU A 466 0.59 6.59 23.26
N GLY A 467 0.76 6.36 21.93
CA GLY A 467 0.76 7.42 20.92
C GLY A 467 1.85 7.28 19.86
N ALA A 468 2.11 8.35 19.12
CA ALA A 468 3.01 8.31 17.97
C ALA A 468 4.48 8.56 18.33
N ALA A 469 5.24 7.52 18.69
CA ALA A 469 6.68 7.57 18.97
C ALA A 469 7.51 8.22 17.85
N LEU A 470 7.05 8.14 16.59
CA LEU A 470 7.70 8.77 15.45
C LEU A 470 7.91 10.28 15.63
N PHE A 471 6.97 10.98 16.24
CA PHE A 471 7.11 12.42 16.46
C PHE A 471 8.08 12.73 17.58
N HIS A 472 8.14 11.91 18.62
CA HIS A 472 9.20 11.98 19.64
C HIS A 472 10.58 11.71 19.04
N PHE A 473 10.70 10.79 18.11
CA PHE A 473 11.93 10.54 17.36
C PHE A 473 12.36 11.77 16.53
N ASN A 474 11.45 12.38 15.78
CA ASN A 474 11.75 13.48 14.86
C ASN A 474 11.95 14.82 15.55
N GLN A 475 11.18 15.14 16.58
CA GLN A 475 11.13 16.48 17.21
C GLN A 475 12.06 16.63 18.42
N GLY A 476 12.57 15.53 18.98
CA GLY A 476 13.48 15.58 20.14
C GLY A 476 12.83 15.94 21.48
N GLY A 477 11.51 15.98 21.56
CA GLY A 477 10.79 16.17 22.82
C GLY A 477 10.55 17.61 23.30
N ASP A 478 11.11 18.61 22.63
CA ASP A 478 11.05 20.02 23.07
C ASP A 478 9.87 20.84 22.51
N TYR A 479 8.88 20.17 21.91
CA TYR A 479 7.73 20.84 21.33
C TYR A 479 6.57 20.93 22.34
N PRO A 480 6.11 22.16 22.71
CA PRO A 480 4.94 22.30 23.59
C PRO A 480 3.72 21.59 23.02
N ASN A 481 2.99 20.87 23.85
CA ASN A 481 1.80 20.10 23.46
C ASN A 481 2.06 18.98 22.42
N LEU A 482 3.32 18.51 22.27
CA LEU A 482 3.65 17.40 21.38
C LEU A 482 2.74 16.19 21.62
N ASN A 483 2.56 15.82 22.89
CA ASN A 483 1.76 14.65 23.27
C ASN A 483 0.30 14.80 22.88
N LEU A 484 -0.30 15.99 23.09
CA LEU A 484 -1.73 16.18 22.84
C LEU A 484 -2.06 16.26 21.34
N ASN A 485 -1.42 17.18 20.61
CA ASN A 485 -1.86 17.56 19.27
C ASN A 485 -1.08 16.91 18.13
N VAL A 486 0.08 16.31 18.42
CA VAL A 486 0.94 15.72 17.40
C VAL A 486 1.13 14.23 17.61
N ALA A 487 1.54 13.81 18.81
CA ALA A 487 1.71 12.38 19.12
C ALA A 487 0.39 11.69 19.51
N ALA A 488 -0.69 12.44 19.71
CA ALA A 488 -2.02 11.94 20.04
C ALA A 488 -2.00 10.91 21.21
N GLU A 489 -1.40 11.34 22.34
CA GLU A 489 -1.26 10.49 23.53
C GLU A 489 -2.60 9.95 24.02
N HIS A 490 -2.61 8.67 24.40
CA HIS A 490 -3.78 7.99 24.91
C HIS A 490 -3.38 6.90 25.91
N PHE A 491 -4.38 6.36 26.64
CA PHE A 491 -4.22 5.28 27.62
C PHE A 491 -5.18 4.11 27.33
N ALA A 492 -5.58 3.96 26.07
CA ALA A 492 -6.50 2.91 25.65
C ALA A 492 -5.79 1.56 25.54
N THR A 493 -6.53 0.48 25.82
CA THR A 493 -6.13 -0.90 25.54
C THR A 493 -7.14 -1.55 24.60
N ALA A 494 -6.66 -2.43 23.75
CA ALA A 494 -7.49 -3.15 22.79
C ALA A 494 -8.28 -4.30 23.41
N LYS A 495 -7.90 -4.74 24.63
CA LYS A 495 -8.36 -5.99 25.26
C LYS A 495 -9.87 -6.22 25.15
N GLY A 496 -10.66 -5.31 25.68
CA GLY A 496 -12.12 -5.51 25.74
C GLY A 496 -12.77 -5.63 24.37
N TRP A 497 -12.28 -4.88 23.37
CA TRP A 497 -12.80 -4.93 22.01
C TRP A 497 -12.43 -6.22 21.30
N VAL A 498 -11.17 -6.62 21.34
CA VAL A 498 -10.69 -7.82 20.62
C VAL A 498 -11.24 -9.12 21.22
N GLU A 499 -11.38 -9.19 22.56
CA GLU A 499 -12.02 -10.33 23.22
C GLU A 499 -13.50 -10.43 22.83
N ALA A 500 -14.22 -9.30 22.73
CA ALA A 500 -15.61 -9.27 22.29
C ALA A 500 -15.77 -9.72 20.82
N GLN A 501 -14.71 -9.57 19.98
CA GLN A 501 -14.68 -10.08 18.61
C GLN A 501 -14.13 -11.52 18.50
N GLY A 502 -13.94 -12.22 19.61
CA GLY A 502 -13.57 -13.63 19.65
C GLY A 502 -12.08 -13.92 19.54
N PHE A 503 -11.22 -12.91 19.61
CA PHE A 503 -9.77 -13.12 19.67
C PHE A 503 -9.34 -13.70 21.01
N LYS A 504 -8.32 -14.54 20.99
CA LYS A 504 -7.53 -14.83 22.19
C LYS A 504 -6.55 -13.68 22.40
N TYR A 505 -6.66 -13.03 23.54
CA TYR A 505 -5.85 -11.87 23.90
C TYR A 505 -4.59 -12.31 24.67
N LEU A 506 -3.45 -11.82 24.21
CA LEU A 506 -2.13 -11.94 24.85
C LEU A 506 -1.59 -10.53 25.11
N CYS A 507 -0.81 -10.35 26.18
CA CYS A 507 -0.15 -9.08 26.43
C CYS A 507 1.23 -9.26 27.05
N ALA A 508 2.09 -8.23 26.89
CA ALA A 508 3.40 -8.18 27.52
C ALA A 508 3.75 -6.74 27.92
N HIS A 509 4.37 -6.57 29.11
CA HIS A 509 4.87 -5.31 29.66
C HIS A 509 6.39 -5.32 29.87
N ASN A 510 7.02 -6.48 29.68
CA ASN A 510 8.44 -6.68 29.83
C ASN A 510 8.93 -7.79 28.88
N LYS A 511 10.24 -8.01 28.90
CA LYS A 511 10.90 -8.93 28.00
C LYS A 511 10.50 -10.38 28.23
N GLU A 512 10.43 -10.78 29.48
CA GLU A 512 10.13 -12.15 29.91
C GLU A 512 8.70 -12.55 29.53
N GLU A 513 7.75 -11.64 29.74
CA GLU A 513 6.36 -11.81 29.28
C GLU A 513 6.26 -11.88 27.77
N TYR A 514 7.00 -11.01 27.05
CA TYR A 514 7.00 -11.00 25.61
C TYR A 514 7.51 -12.32 25.03
N ASP A 515 8.67 -12.79 25.50
CA ASP A 515 9.29 -14.03 25.01
C ASP A 515 8.36 -15.25 25.24
N LEU A 516 7.70 -15.30 26.40
CA LEU A 516 6.73 -16.35 26.71
C LEU A 516 5.49 -16.30 25.80
N MET A 517 4.92 -15.11 25.59
CA MET A 517 3.71 -14.96 24.78
C MET A 517 4.00 -15.12 23.29
N LEU A 518 5.21 -14.83 22.83
CA LEU A 518 5.60 -14.98 21.43
C LEU A 518 5.48 -16.43 20.95
N GLU A 519 5.85 -17.41 21.77
CA GLU A 519 5.75 -18.83 21.43
C GLU A 519 4.29 -19.21 21.13
N GLU A 520 3.37 -18.77 21.98
CA GLU A 520 1.95 -19.01 21.78
C GLU A 520 1.41 -18.24 20.55
N PHE A 521 1.82 -16.98 20.38
CA PHE A 521 1.39 -16.14 19.27
C PHE A 521 1.78 -16.73 17.90
N LEU A 522 2.92 -17.40 17.81
CA LEU A 522 3.43 -18.04 16.60
C LEU A 522 2.84 -19.42 16.34
N SER A 523 2.16 -20.02 17.33
CA SER A 523 1.56 -21.34 17.17
C SER A 523 0.52 -21.36 16.06
N LYS A 524 0.60 -22.40 15.22
CA LYS A 524 -0.41 -22.69 14.19
C LYS A 524 -1.63 -23.40 14.75
N GLU A 525 -1.48 -24.05 15.87
CA GLU A 525 -2.53 -24.82 16.53
C GLU A 525 -3.36 -23.91 17.44
N CYS A 526 -4.26 -23.15 16.87
CA CYS A 526 -5.19 -22.32 17.60
C CYS A 526 -6.57 -22.35 16.94
N ASP A 527 -7.62 -22.45 17.77
CA ASP A 527 -9.02 -22.52 17.33
C ASP A 527 -9.63 -21.15 17.00
N ARG A 528 -8.90 -20.07 17.27
CA ARG A 528 -9.35 -18.68 17.09
C ARG A 528 -8.21 -17.75 16.70
N PRO A 529 -8.50 -16.53 16.19
CA PRO A 529 -7.47 -15.53 15.93
C PRO A 529 -6.79 -15.10 17.23
N LEU A 530 -5.49 -14.72 17.15
CA LEU A 530 -4.74 -14.20 18.28
C LEU A 530 -4.42 -12.73 18.12
N PHE A 531 -4.51 -12.02 19.25
CA PHE A 531 -4.15 -10.62 19.37
C PHE A 531 -3.12 -10.44 20.49
N PHE A 532 -1.95 -9.90 20.16
CA PHE A 532 -0.83 -9.72 21.08
C PHE A 532 -0.55 -8.23 21.27
N GLU A 533 -0.97 -7.66 22.40
CA GLU A 533 -0.74 -6.26 22.76
C GLU A 533 0.57 -6.13 23.55
N VAL A 534 1.55 -5.44 22.96
CA VAL A 534 2.89 -5.21 23.51
C VAL A 534 2.95 -3.78 24.01
N PHE A 535 2.98 -3.60 25.32
CA PHE A 535 3.02 -2.28 25.97
C PHE A 535 4.45 -1.78 26.09
N THR A 536 4.73 -0.62 25.48
CA THR A 536 6.01 0.09 25.58
C THR A 536 5.76 1.57 25.86
N HIS A 537 6.78 2.42 25.81
CA HIS A 537 6.65 3.85 26.03
C HIS A 537 7.24 4.64 24.85
N LYS A 538 6.45 5.54 24.25
CA LYS A 538 6.82 6.29 23.04
C LYS A 538 8.13 7.05 23.14
N GLU A 539 8.43 7.66 24.29
CA GLU A 539 9.68 8.39 24.53
C GLU A 539 10.88 7.43 24.57
N ARG A 540 10.73 6.29 25.27
CA ARG A 540 11.78 5.28 25.38
C ARG A 540 12.02 4.58 24.04
N ASP A 541 10.97 4.23 23.32
CA ASP A 541 11.06 3.67 21.97
C ASP A 541 11.81 4.62 21.03
N ALA A 542 11.47 5.92 21.06
CA ALA A 542 12.14 6.94 20.27
C ALA A 542 13.63 7.10 20.64
N GLU A 543 13.96 7.02 21.92
CA GLU A 543 15.34 7.08 22.41
C GLU A 543 16.16 5.88 21.92
N ILE A 544 15.64 4.65 22.12
CA ILE A 544 16.29 3.42 21.68
C ILE A 544 16.51 3.44 20.16
N GLN A 545 15.52 3.89 19.40
CA GLN A 545 15.61 4.01 17.94
C GLN A 545 16.70 5.03 17.52
N ARG A 546 16.79 6.19 18.19
CA ARG A 546 17.86 7.16 17.92
C ARG A 546 19.24 6.59 18.22
N ASN A 547 19.40 5.92 19.35
CA ASN A 547 20.66 5.29 19.74
C ASN A 547 21.09 4.23 18.73
N PHE A 548 20.15 3.41 18.28
CA PHE A 548 20.36 2.40 17.24
C PHE A 548 20.83 3.04 15.92
N TYR A 549 20.16 4.10 15.45
CA TYR A 549 20.53 4.76 14.20
C TYR A 549 21.88 5.46 14.30
N ASN A 550 22.21 6.06 15.46
CA ASN A 550 23.52 6.65 15.70
C ASN A 550 24.62 5.59 15.74
N GLN A 551 24.38 4.44 16.34
CA GLN A 551 25.32 3.33 16.38
C GLN A 551 25.63 2.81 14.96
N ILE A 552 24.63 2.57 14.13
CA ILE A 552 24.83 2.10 12.74
C ILE A 552 25.61 3.14 11.92
N SER A 553 25.28 4.43 12.06
CA SER A 553 25.93 5.50 11.30
C SER A 553 27.34 5.85 11.78
N GLY A 554 27.82 5.23 12.85
CA GLY A 554 29.13 5.55 13.43
C GLY A 554 29.23 6.99 13.99
N THR A 555 28.09 7.67 14.16
CA THR A 555 28.05 9.01 14.76
C THR A 555 28.13 8.89 16.27
N SER A 556 29.31 9.23 16.85
CA SER A 556 29.47 9.27 18.29
C SER A 556 28.56 10.34 18.93
N SER A 557 28.15 10.12 20.18
CA SER A 557 27.31 11.07 20.96
C SER A 557 27.94 12.49 21.04
N SER A 558 29.25 12.63 20.87
CA SER A 558 29.92 13.93 20.79
C SER A 558 29.62 14.72 19.50
N SER A 559 29.32 14.07 18.39
CA SER A 559 28.94 14.75 17.15
C SER A 559 27.46 15.20 17.16
N VAL A 560 26.60 14.47 17.86
CA VAL A 560 25.18 14.84 18.08
C VAL A 560 25.08 16.06 19.01
N ALA A 561 25.91 16.10 20.08
CA ALA A 561 26.02 17.28 20.93
C ALA A 561 26.54 18.51 20.15
N LYS A 562 27.51 18.34 19.25
CA LYS A 562 28.01 19.42 18.38
C LYS A 562 26.95 19.88 17.36
N GLN A 563 26.14 18.99 16.82
CA GLN A 563 25.03 19.37 15.94
C GLN A 563 23.90 20.06 16.70
N GLY A 564 23.58 19.62 17.92
CA GLY A 564 22.65 20.30 18.83
C GLY A 564 23.09 21.71 19.17
N VAL A 565 24.35 21.87 19.56
CA VAL A 565 24.97 23.19 19.84
C VAL A 565 24.99 24.08 18.59
N LYS A 566 25.26 23.50 17.40
CA LYS A 566 25.27 24.24 16.14
C LYS A 566 23.84 24.67 15.72
N LYS A 567 22.81 23.87 16.03
CA LYS A 567 21.40 24.19 15.81
C LYS A 567 20.95 25.27 16.80
N LEU A 568 21.38 25.19 18.06
CA LEU A 568 21.13 26.19 19.09
C LEU A 568 21.81 27.52 18.75
N LEU A 569 23.08 27.50 18.31
CA LEU A 569 23.78 28.67 17.84
C LEU A 569 23.11 29.32 16.60
N LYS A 570 22.58 28.52 15.70
CA LYS A 570 21.78 29.02 14.55
C LYS A 570 20.49 29.70 14.99
N SER A 571 19.78 29.15 15.97
CA SER A 571 18.50 29.72 16.47
C SER A 571 18.74 30.99 17.32
N VAL A 572 19.87 31.09 18.01
CA VAL A 572 20.20 32.24 18.91
C VAL A 572 20.88 33.38 18.16
N LEU A 573 21.76 33.08 17.20
CA LEU A 573 22.59 34.09 16.52
C LEU A 573 22.11 34.45 15.09
N GLY A 574 21.15 33.75 14.54
CA GLY A 574 20.69 33.92 13.15
C GLY A 574 21.72 33.46 12.10
N GLU A 575 21.23 33.04 10.92
CA GLU A 575 22.12 32.52 9.86
C GLU A 575 23.13 33.54 9.30
N GLU A 576 22.78 34.81 9.30
CA GLU A 576 23.66 35.88 8.82
C GLU A 576 24.88 36.11 9.71
N THR A 577 24.69 36.04 11.02
CA THR A 577 25.79 36.25 12.01
C THR A 577 26.80 35.09 11.95
N ILE A 578 26.33 33.85 11.74
CA ILE A 578 27.20 32.68 11.59
C ILE A 578 28.00 32.73 10.27
N ARG A 579 27.40 33.25 9.19
CA ARG A 579 28.13 33.47 7.92
C ARG A 579 29.22 34.53 8.05
N LYS A 580 29.03 35.55 8.89
CA LYS A 580 30.06 36.59 9.17
C LYS A 580 31.20 36.03 10.00
N ILE A 581 30.94 35.19 11.00
CA ILE A 581 31.98 34.55 11.82
C ILE A 581 32.87 33.61 10.99
N LYS A 582 32.25 32.83 10.06
CA LYS A 582 33.01 31.93 9.17
C LYS A 582 33.79 32.62 8.03
N ARG A 583 33.58 33.91 7.78
CA ARG A 583 34.35 34.66 6.80
C ARG A 583 35.56 35.36 7.41
N ASN A 584 35.68 35.39 8.76
CA ASN A 584 36.78 36.00 9.50
C ASN A 584 37.72 34.95 10.12
N GLU A 585 37.52 33.67 9.84
CA GLU A 585 38.50 32.59 10.00
C GLU A 585 39.08 32.18 8.62
#